data_ad0c23f13f3322b49d105d1c4a1b31e8
#
_entry.id   ad0c23f13f3322b49d105d1c4a1b31e8
#
_cell.length_a   1.000
_cell.length_b   1.000
_cell.length_c   1.000
_cell.angle_alpha   90.00
_cell.angle_beta   90.00
_cell.angle_gamma   90.00
#
_symmetry.space_group_name_H-M   'P 1'
#
loop_
_entity.id
_entity.type
_entity.pdbx_description
1 polymer ?
#
loop_
_entity_poly.entity_id
_entity_poly.type
_entity_poly.pdbx_seq_one_letter_code
_entity_poly.pdbx_strand_id
1 'polypeptide(L)'
;ALDYALELCRRLGFETKLCDKHRCGWAQIGAGETVVGILAHLDVVPAGSGWSYPAYDLSEENGRLYGRGVSDDKGPAIACIYAMKDILDAGISLKRRVRIIFGQSEESGEWDDMAYYREHEELPVFGFTPDADFPAIYGEKRLLNYKLTMPLEESGLLDIRGGSASNVVPDHCEARLLIDGREKCITASGKASHASTPEDGENAIAALAEKLASLLPQSPFVRFYRDRIGSSLNGELMGCALADIESGKLTMNVGTIGVTDVNLVMEIDVRSPVTFEADAVTEPLRRAAAEYGIEVELTQDTPPVYMDKNGDVIRRLLAVYREETGDFSEPTVIGGGTYA
;
A
#
# COMPACT_ATOMS: atom_id res chain seq x y z
N ALA A 1 8.91 9.57 17.60
CA ALA A 1 9.59 8.33 17.22
C ALA A 1 10.99 8.65 16.69
N LEU A 2 11.13 9.50 15.68
CA LEU A 2 12.40 9.79 14.99
C LEU A 2 13.52 10.27 15.92
N ASP A 3 13.26 11.28 16.76
CA ASP A 3 14.27 11.79 17.72
C ASP A 3 14.78 10.70 18.66
N TYR A 4 13.89 9.81 19.11
CA TYR A 4 14.25 8.68 19.95
C TYR A 4 15.13 7.67 19.19
N ALA A 5 14.79 7.34 17.95
CA ALA A 5 15.57 6.42 17.14
C ALA A 5 16.97 6.96 16.84
N LEU A 6 17.09 8.25 16.49
CA LEU A 6 18.38 8.91 16.27
C LEU A 6 19.22 9.00 17.56
N GLU A 7 18.59 9.26 18.69
CA GLU A 7 19.29 9.30 19.98
C GLU A 7 19.75 7.89 20.40
N LEU A 8 18.93 6.85 20.18
CA LEU A 8 19.35 5.47 20.38
C LEU A 8 20.59 5.16 19.53
N CYS A 9 20.55 5.43 18.23
CA CYS A 9 21.67 5.20 17.32
C CYS A 9 22.93 5.95 17.75
N ARG A 10 22.81 7.21 18.21
CA ARG A 10 23.93 7.99 18.72
C ARG A 10 24.56 7.36 19.96
N ARG A 11 23.75 6.88 20.91
CA ARG A 11 24.24 6.15 22.09
C ARG A 11 24.91 4.83 21.74
N LEU A 12 24.52 4.21 20.63
CA LEU A 12 25.15 3.00 20.12
C LEU A 12 26.45 3.28 19.35
N GLY A 13 26.82 4.56 19.17
CA GLY A 13 28.07 4.96 18.52
C GLY A 13 27.97 5.21 17.01
N PHE A 14 26.76 5.37 16.50
CA PHE A 14 26.56 5.66 15.07
C PHE A 14 26.65 7.17 14.81
N GLU A 15 27.08 7.53 13.60
CA GLU A 15 26.87 8.87 13.08
C GLU A 15 25.40 9.06 12.75
N THR A 16 24.80 10.20 13.18
CA THR A 16 23.37 10.46 12.97
C THR A 16 23.12 11.83 12.40
N LYS A 17 22.10 11.97 11.58
CA LYS A 17 21.63 13.24 11.05
C LYS A 17 20.10 13.30 11.10
N LEU A 18 19.58 14.41 11.59
CA LEU A 18 18.18 14.78 11.43
C LEU A 18 18.04 15.61 10.14
N CYS A 19 17.18 15.20 9.26
CA CYS A 19 16.86 15.91 8.02
C CYS A 19 15.66 16.83 8.24
N ASP A 20 15.59 17.91 7.50
CA ASP A 20 14.65 19.03 7.55
C ASP A 20 13.46 18.87 8.50
N LYS A 21 13.44 19.63 9.59
CA LYS A 21 12.28 19.80 10.50
C LYS A 21 11.58 18.51 10.93
N HIS A 22 12.32 17.42 11.11
CA HIS A 22 11.81 16.12 11.54
C HIS A 22 11.02 15.33 10.47
N ARG A 23 11.21 15.59 9.18
CA ARG A 23 10.61 14.76 8.13
C ARG A 23 11.23 13.37 8.07
N CYS A 24 12.56 13.32 7.99
CA CYS A 24 13.33 12.07 7.98
C CYS A 24 14.63 12.23 8.76
N GLY A 25 15.33 11.16 8.94
CA GLY A 25 16.66 11.15 9.53
C GLY A 25 17.39 9.87 9.16
N TRP A 26 18.69 9.84 9.43
CA TRP A 26 19.46 8.65 9.19
C TRP A 26 20.53 8.42 10.26
N ALA A 27 20.94 7.16 10.38
CA ALA A 27 22.09 6.75 11.16
C ALA A 27 23.00 5.85 10.33
N GLN A 28 24.32 5.97 10.47
CA GLN A 28 25.27 5.18 9.68
C GLN A 28 26.48 4.72 10.47
N ILE A 29 27.08 3.62 9.97
CA ILE A 29 28.35 3.08 10.41
C ILE A 29 29.28 2.86 9.22
N GLY A 30 30.59 2.71 9.46
CA GLY A 30 31.59 2.49 8.44
C GLY A 30 32.14 3.76 7.83
N ALA A 31 33.16 3.63 6.98
CA ALA A 31 33.93 4.74 6.41
C ALA A 31 34.17 4.64 4.90
N GLY A 32 33.41 3.82 4.18
CA GLY A 32 33.54 3.65 2.73
C GLY A 32 32.99 4.85 1.95
N GLU A 33 33.38 4.96 0.68
CA GLU A 33 32.94 6.05 -0.20
C GLU A 33 31.47 5.97 -0.58
N THR A 34 30.91 4.76 -0.69
CA THR A 34 29.49 4.54 -1.09
C THR A 34 28.65 4.06 0.07
N VAL A 35 27.35 4.28 -0.03
CA VAL A 35 26.34 3.93 0.97
C VAL A 35 25.52 2.72 0.52
N VAL A 36 25.30 1.77 1.43
CA VAL A 36 24.24 0.75 1.36
C VAL A 36 23.12 1.20 2.27
N GLY A 37 21.89 1.23 1.74
CA GLY A 37 20.71 1.75 2.45
C GLY A 37 19.89 0.65 3.10
N ILE A 38 19.33 0.96 4.26
CA ILE A 38 18.20 0.27 4.89
C ILE A 38 17.11 1.31 5.03
N LEU A 39 15.96 1.11 4.39
CA LEU A 39 14.85 2.05 4.44
C LEU A 39 13.80 1.53 5.42
N ALA A 40 13.50 2.30 6.43
CA ALA A 40 12.54 1.93 7.47
C ALA A 40 11.62 3.10 7.80
N HIS A 41 10.38 2.83 8.22
CA HIS A 41 9.48 3.88 8.66
C HIS A 41 9.16 3.79 10.15
N LEU A 42 8.76 4.93 10.73
CA LEU A 42 8.47 5.06 12.16
C LEU A 42 7.04 5.54 12.44
N ASP A 43 6.29 5.91 11.42
CA ASP A 43 4.87 6.15 11.51
C ASP A 43 4.09 4.84 11.58
N VAL A 44 2.83 4.90 11.84
CA VAL A 44 1.94 3.74 11.97
C VAL A 44 0.52 4.14 11.61
N VAL A 45 -0.25 3.22 11.02
CA VAL A 45 -1.69 3.41 10.84
C VAL A 45 -2.42 3.56 12.18
N PRO A 46 -3.61 4.17 12.21
CA PRO A 46 -4.46 4.21 13.41
C PRO A 46 -4.71 2.81 13.97
N ALA A 47 -4.86 2.72 15.29
CA ALA A 47 -5.04 1.44 15.98
C ALA A 47 -6.23 0.63 15.45
N GLY A 48 -7.32 1.29 15.09
CA GLY A 48 -8.58 0.60 14.82
C GLY A 48 -9.20 0.01 16.09
N SER A 49 -9.97 -1.08 15.94
CA SER A 49 -10.68 -1.74 17.03
C SER A 49 -10.27 -3.22 17.12
N GLY A 50 -10.72 -3.92 18.17
CA GLY A 50 -10.53 -5.37 18.32
C GLY A 50 -9.20 -5.79 18.95
N TRP A 51 -8.43 -4.88 19.52
CA TRP A 51 -7.19 -5.19 20.22
C TRP A 51 -7.43 -5.93 21.52
N SER A 52 -6.66 -7.02 21.76
CA SER A 52 -6.63 -7.75 23.03
C SER A 52 -5.68 -7.10 24.05
N TYR A 53 -4.74 -6.26 23.59
CA TYR A 53 -3.77 -5.51 24.37
C TYR A 53 -3.85 -4.03 24.02
N PRO A 54 -3.29 -3.10 24.84
CA PRO A 54 -3.20 -1.69 24.45
C PRO A 54 -2.42 -1.54 23.14
N ALA A 55 -3.04 -0.89 22.14
CA ALA A 55 -2.45 -0.82 20.80
C ALA A 55 -1.12 -0.07 20.74
N TYR A 56 -0.95 0.96 21.57
CA TYR A 56 0.22 1.84 21.56
C TYR A 56 1.19 1.63 22.73
N ASP A 57 0.96 0.59 23.54
CA ASP A 57 1.89 0.14 24.58
C ASP A 57 2.40 -1.26 24.23
N LEU A 58 3.70 -1.46 24.39
CA LEU A 58 4.29 -2.78 24.13
C LEU A 58 3.84 -3.76 25.21
N SER A 59 3.19 -4.83 24.79
CA SER A 59 2.83 -5.96 25.64
C SER A 59 3.66 -7.19 25.26
N GLU A 60 4.15 -7.92 26.25
CA GLU A 60 4.87 -9.19 26.05
C GLU A 60 4.12 -10.32 26.72
N GLU A 61 3.76 -11.36 25.95
CA GLU A 61 3.13 -12.55 26.49
C GLU A 61 3.57 -13.80 25.70
N ASN A 62 3.96 -14.85 26.42
CA ASN A 62 4.37 -16.13 25.85
C ASN A 62 5.50 -15.99 24.79
N GLY A 63 6.46 -15.07 25.00
CA GLY A 63 7.57 -14.82 24.11
C GLY A 63 7.17 -14.10 22.81
N ARG A 64 5.99 -13.49 22.78
CA ARG A 64 5.51 -12.65 21.67
C ARG A 64 5.33 -11.21 22.13
N LEU A 65 5.61 -10.28 21.21
CA LEU A 65 5.42 -8.85 21.41
C LEU A 65 4.14 -8.42 20.69
N TYR A 66 3.31 -7.62 21.35
CA TYR A 66 2.06 -7.10 20.84
C TYR A 66 2.03 -5.57 20.93
N GLY A 67 1.64 -4.92 19.84
CA GLY A 67 1.48 -3.48 19.74
C GLY A 67 1.50 -2.98 18.31
N ARG A 68 0.87 -1.86 18.04
CA ARG A 68 0.90 -1.21 16.73
C ARG A 68 2.33 -0.76 16.41
N GLY A 69 2.87 -1.18 15.22
CA GLY A 69 4.24 -0.90 14.81
C GLY A 69 5.28 -1.93 15.29
N VAL A 70 4.88 -2.99 16.02
CA VAL A 70 5.82 -4.04 16.45
C VAL A 70 6.31 -4.85 15.25
N SER A 71 5.43 -5.13 14.28
CA SER A 71 5.77 -5.88 13.07
C SER A 71 6.05 -4.95 11.90
N ASP A 72 5.35 -3.83 11.82
CA ASP A 72 5.31 -2.90 10.74
C ASP A 72 5.52 -1.47 11.31
N ASP A 73 6.68 -0.86 11.17
CA ASP A 73 7.99 -1.41 10.77
C ASP A 73 9.03 -1.19 11.88
N LYS A 74 8.61 -0.67 13.09
CA LYS A 74 9.53 -0.33 14.20
C LYS A 74 10.32 -1.54 14.72
N GLY A 75 9.72 -2.73 14.75
CA GLY A 75 10.41 -3.95 15.16
C GLY A 75 11.56 -4.30 14.21
N PRO A 76 11.30 -4.46 12.90
CA PRO A 76 12.34 -4.66 11.89
C PRO A 76 13.40 -3.54 11.88
N ALA A 77 12.99 -2.27 12.01
CA ALA A 77 13.93 -1.15 12.13
C ALA A 77 14.89 -1.30 13.31
N ILE A 78 14.38 -1.68 14.50
CA ILE A 78 15.20 -1.94 15.68
C ILE A 78 16.13 -3.14 15.46
N ALA A 79 15.64 -4.22 14.84
CA ALA A 79 16.48 -5.37 14.51
C ALA A 79 17.65 -4.96 13.60
N CYS A 80 17.40 -4.12 12.59
CA CYS A 80 18.45 -3.58 11.72
C CYS A 80 19.46 -2.71 12.49
N ILE A 81 19.01 -1.86 13.42
CA ILE A 81 19.88 -1.03 14.27
C ILE A 81 20.83 -1.93 15.07
N TYR A 82 20.31 -2.99 15.71
CA TYR A 82 21.15 -3.86 16.52
C TYR A 82 22.05 -4.76 15.67
N ALA A 83 21.63 -5.20 14.48
CA ALA A 83 22.50 -5.87 13.53
C ALA A 83 23.68 -4.96 13.10
N MET A 84 23.43 -3.69 12.83
CA MET A 84 24.49 -2.70 12.59
C MET A 84 25.42 -2.53 13.81
N LYS A 85 24.85 -2.55 15.03
CA LYS A 85 25.63 -2.48 16.27
C LYS A 85 26.55 -3.69 16.44
N ASP A 86 26.07 -4.89 16.18
CA ASP A 86 26.86 -6.11 16.26
C ASP A 86 28.06 -6.10 15.28
N ILE A 87 27.85 -5.59 14.06
CA ILE A 87 28.94 -5.39 13.09
C ILE A 87 29.99 -4.42 13.64
N LEU A 88 29.56 -3.32 14.26
CA LEU A 88 30.43 -2.32 14.84
C LEU A 88 31.23 -2.90 16.03
N ASP A 89 30.56 -3.63 16.93
CA ASP A 89 31.18 -4.25 18.11
C ASP A 89 32.14 -5.38 17.75
N ALA A 90 31.85 -6.12 16.71
CA ALA A 90 32.76 -7.13 16.16
C ALA A 90 34.02 -6.53 15.50
N GLY A 91 34.07 -5.20 15.36
CA GLY A 91 35.22 -4.53 14.72
C GLY A 91 35.37 -4.85 13.24
N ILE A 92 34.30 -5.23 12.57
CA ILE A 92 34.32 -5.59 11.14
C ILE A 92 34.60 -4.35 10.31
N SER A 93 35.66 -4.38 9.52
CA SER A 93 35.96 -3.27 8.60
C SER A 93 35.04 -3.31 7.40
N LEU A 94 34.15 -2.35 7.32
CA LEU A 94 33.21 -2.21 6.21
C LEU A 94 33.88 -1.51 5.01
N LYS A 95 33.67 -2.06 3.80
CA LYS A 95 34.10 -1.43 2.54
C LYS A 95 33.16 -0.30 2.09
N ARG A 96 31.95 -0.27 2.61
CA ARG A 96 30.92 0.74 2.35
C ARG A 96 30.32 1.20 3.68
N ARG A 97 29.77 2.40 3.71
CA ARG A 97 28.92 2.82 4.82
C ARG A 97 27.59 2.06 4.75
N VAL A 98 27.08 1.65 5.89
CA VAL A 98 25.72 1.11 6.02
C VAL A 98 24.90 2.17 6.71
N ARG A 99 23.82 2.60 6.09
CA ARG A 99 22.96 3.68 6.55
C ARG A 99 21.53 3.19 6.68
N ILE A 100 20.95 3.31 7.87
CA ILE A 100 19.52 3.18 8.05
C ILE A 100 18.89 4.57 7.92
N ILE A 101 17.85 4.66 7.10
CA ILE A 101 17.09 5.87 6.77
C ILE A 101 15.72 5.68 7.37
N PHE A 102 15.29 6.64 8.19
CA PHE A 102 14.01 6.60 8.88
C PHE A 102 13.05 7.60 8.25
N GLY A 103 11.93 7.09 7.71
CA GLY A 103 10.80 7.88 7.26
C GLY A 103 9.68 7.98 8.29
N GLN A 104 8.71 8.83 8.02
CA GLN A 104 7.54 9.09 8.88
C GLN A 104 6.24 9.33 8.10
N SER A 105 6.22 9.04 6.79
CA SER A 105 5.04 9.21 5.93
C SER A 105 4.80 8.03 4.97
N GLU A 106 5.26 6.83 5.36
CA GLU A 106 5.03 5.61 4.59
C GLU A 106 3.55 5.26 4.58
N GLU A 107 2.97 5.13 5.74
CA GLU A 107 1.59 4.73 5.99
C GLU A 107 0.55 5.75 5.50
N SER A 108 0.95 7.02 5.34
CA SER A 108 0.10 8.06 4.75
C SER A 108 0.09 8.00 3.23
N GLY A 109 1.07 7.35 2.60
CA GLY A 109 1.27 7.33 1.15
C GLY A 109 1.75 8.65 0.55
N GLU A 110 2.05 9.65 1.37
CA GLU A 110 2.53 10.97 0.89
C GLU A 110 4.00 10.92 0.48
N TRP A 111 4.83 10.18 1.20
CA TRP A 111 6.26 9.94 0.99
C TRP A 111 7.10 11.20 0.74
N ASP A 112 6.65 12.32 1.29
CA ASP A 112 7.33 13.62 1.16
C ASP A 112 8.67 13.68 1.89
N ASP A 113 8.86 12.83 2.87
CA ASP A 113 10.10 12.58 3.60
C ASP A 113 11.16 11.92 2.71
N MET A 114 10.78 10.88 1.96
CA MET A 114 11.70 10.23 1.01
C MET A 114 11.95 11.09 -0.23
N ALA A 115 10.97 11.87 -0.69
CA ALA A 115 11.18 12.88 -1.72
C ALA A 115 12.22 13.90 -1.28
N TYR A 116 12.11 14.41 -0.03
CA TYR A 116 13.10 15.30 0.55
C TYR A 116 14.49 14.64 0.64
N TYR A 117 14.55 13.41 1.16
CA TYR A 117 15.82 12.67 1.27
C TYR A 117 16.51 12.54 -0.09
N ARG A 118 15.78 12.17 -1.13
CA ARG A 118 16.29 12.01 -2.49
C ARG A 118 16.89 13.30 -3.07
N GLU A 119 16.34 14.46 -2.72
CA GLU A 119 16.80 15.74 -3.23
C GLU A 119 17.98 16.32 -2.46
N HIS A 120 18.15 15.99 -1.18
CA HIS A 120 19.07 16.71 -0.30
C HIS A 120 20.16 15.84 0.34
N GLU A 121 20.02 14.50 0.27
CA GLU A 121 20.95 13.57 0.89
C GLU A 121 21.65 12.67 -0.15
N GLU A 122 22.75 12.09 0.27
CA GLU A 122 23.46 11.12 -0.56
C GLU A 122 22.65 9.83 -0.69
N LEU A 123 22.39 9.41 -1.92
CA LEU A 123 21.61 8.20 -2.19
C LEU A 123 22.44 6.93 -2.00
N PRO A 124 21.88 5.86 -1.44
CA PRO A 124 22.49 4.55 -1.45
C PRO A 124 22.71 4.03 -2.89
N VAL A 125 23.79 3.29 -3.10
CA VAL A 125 24.03 2.63 -4.40
C VAL A 125 23.15 1.40 -4.60
N PHE A 126 22.69 0.80 -3.51
CA PHE A 126 21.63 -0.18 -3.40
C PHE A 126 21.19 -0.26 -1.92
N GLY A 127 20.06 -0.89 -1.68
CA GLY A 127 19.53 -1.06 -0.34
C GLY A 127 18.43 -2.10 -0.29
N PHE A 128 17.78 -2.19 0.86
CA PHE A 128 16.58 -2.96 1.07
C PHE A 128 15.69 -2.25 2.11
N THR A 129 14.42 -2.54 2.09
CA THR A 129 13.51 -2.24 3.20
C THR A 129 13.25 -3.52 4.00
N PRO A 130 13.23 -3.46 5.35
CA PRO A 130 12.85 -4.61 6.18
C PRO A 130 11.33 -4.75 6.32
N ASP A 131 10.59 -3.90 5.67
CA ASP A 131 9.14 -3.72 5.75
C ASP A 131 8.40 -4.64 4.76
N ALA A 132 8.75 -5.93 4.74
CA ALA A 132 8.12 -6.91 3.87
C ALA A 132 8.38 -8.35 4.35
N ASP A 133 7.76 -9.31 3.67
CA ASP A 133 7.89 -10.73 3.96
C ASP A 133 9.22 -11.33 3.46
N PHE A 134 9.57 -12.46 4.04
CA PHE A 134 10.67 -13.31 3.59
C PHE A 134 10.24 -14.27 2.47
N PRO A 135 11.19 -14.83 1.67
CA PRO A 135 12.66 -14.76 1.80
C PRO A 135 13.28 -13.49 1.21
N ALA A 136 12.72 -12.96 0.16
CA ALA A 136 13.06 -11.67 -0.44
C ALA A 136 11.95 -11.24 -1.40
N ILE A 137 11.61 -9.98 -1.38
CA ILE A 137 10.73 -9.34 -2.35
C ILE A 137 11.62 -8.64 -3.38
N TYR A 138 11.47 -9.01 -4.67
CA TYR A 138 12.27 -8.41 -5.75
C TYR A 138 11.46 -7.48 -6.65
N GLY A 139 10.18 -7.32 -6.34
CA GLY A 139 9.32 -6.39 -7.06
C GLY A 139 8.03 -6.07 -6.31
N GLU A 140 7.50 -4.90 -6.61
CA GLU A 140 6.22 -4.41 -6.14
C GLU A 140 5.40 -3.94 -7.34
N LYS A 141 4.11 -4.25 -7.37
CA LYS A 141 3.23 -3.83 -8.46
C LYS A 141 3.10 -2.31 -8.49
N ARG A 142 2.86 -1.75 -9.69
CA ARG A 142 2.49 -0.35 -9.85
C ARG A 142 1.18 -0.08 -9.09
N LEU A 143 1.13 1.00 -8.32
CA LEU A 143 -0.07 1.45 -7.61
C LEU A 143 -0.72 2.57 -8.40
N LEU A 144 -1.98 2.37 -8.78
CA LEU A 144 -2.78 3.37 -9.48
C LEU A 144 -4.06 3.62 -8.69
N ASN A 145 -4.30 4.86 -8.30
CA ASN A 145 -5.58 5.25 -7.73
C ASN A 145 -6.35 6.15 -8.69
N TYR A 146 -7.61 5.83 -8.87
CA TYR A 146 -8.51 6.58 -9.74
C TYR A 146 -9.70 7.11 -8.94
N LYS A 147 -10.06 8.36 -9.23
CA LYS A 147 -11.29 8.97 -8.79
C LYS A 147 -12.25 9.05 -9.97
N LEU A 148 -13.40 8.45 -9.81
CA LEU A 148 -14.49 8.46 -10.78
C LEU A 148 -15.59 9.37 -10.29
N THR A 149 -16.06 10.29 -11.14
CA THR A 149 -17.03 11.31 -10.76
C THR A 149 -18.17 11.37 -11.77
N MET A 150 -19.41 11.48 -11.27
CA MET A 150 -20.58 11.76 -12.08
C MET A 150 -21.57 12.65 -11.32
N PRO A 151 -22.46 13.42 -12.01
CA PRO A 151 -23.51 14.15 -11.33
C PRO A 151 -24.43 13.21 -10.53
N LEU A 152 -24.68 13.53 -9.26
CA LEU A 152 -25.52 12.70 -8.38
C LEU A 152 -26.95 12.56 -8.91
N GLU A 153 -27.51 13.62 -9.47
CA GLU A 153 -28.86 13.62 -10.04
C GLU A 153 -29.05 12.59 -11.15
N GLU A 154 -28.00 12.32 -11.95
CA GLU A 154 -28.01 11.31 -13.00
C GLU A 154 -27.93 9.88 -12.45
N SER A 155 -27.47 9.70 -11.24
CA SER A 155 -27.35 8.38 -10.60
C SER A 155 -28.70 7.78 -10.19
N GLY A 156 -29.71 8.63 -9.97
CA GLY A 156 -30.99 8.22 -9.39
C GLY A 156 -30.95 7.95 -7.88
N LEU A 157 -29.86 8.30 -7.22
CA LEU A 157 -29.64 8.19 -5.78
C LEU A 157 -29.86 9.55 -5.11
N LEU A 158 -30.28 9.54 -3.85
CA LEU A 158 -30.28 10.70 -2.97
C LEU A 158 -28.96 10.83 -2.21
N ASP A 159 -28.38 9.69 -1.83
CA ASP A 159 -27.11 9.59 -1.11
C ASP A 159 -26.54 8.18 -1.24
N ILE A 160 -25.23 8.05 -1.12
CA ILE A 160 -24.55 6.76 -1.02
C ILE A 160 -23.26 6.91 -0.20
N ARG A 161 -22.96 5.92 0.62
CA ARG A 161 -21.73 5.89 1.42
C ARG A 161 -21.23 4.47 1.58
N GLY A 162 -19.95 4.24 1.32
CA GLY A 162 -19.31 2.96 1.54
C GLY A 162 -17.79 3.08 1.51
N GLY A 163 -17.14 2.29 2.35
CA GLY A 163 -15.69 2.26 2.49
C GLY A 163 -15.09 3.44 3.25
N SER A 164 -13.84 3.29 3.66
CA SER A 164 -13.09 4.28 4.45
C SER A 164 -11.76 4.68 3.81
N ALA A 165 -11.21 3.83 2.93
CA ALA A 165 -9.96 4.08 2.21
C ALA A 165 -9.96 3.30 0.89
N SER A 166 -9.28 3.82 -0.14
CA SER A 166 -9.21 3.21 -1.47
C SER A 166 -8.54 1.84 -1.46
N ASN A 167 -7.54 1.66 -0.57
CA ASN A 167 -6.75 0.44 -0.43
C ASN A 167 -7.37 -0.63 0.49
N VAL A 168 -8.66 -0.48 0.86
CA VAL A 168 -9.41 -1.43 1.69
C VAL A 168 -10.64 -1.91 0.95
N VAL A 169 -10.91 -3.22 0.96
CA VAL A 169 -12.18 -3.78 0.51
C VAL A 169 -13.26 -3.39 1.53
N PRO A 170 -14.31 -2.64 1.13
CA PRO A 170 -15.31 -2.15 2.09
C PRO A 170 -16.23 -3.26 2.59
N ASP A 171 -16.45 -3.30 3.91
CA ASP A 171 -17.33 -4.25 4.60
C ASP A 171 -18.75 -3.74 4.82
N HIS A 172 -19.00 -2.45 4.55
CA HIS A 172 -20.31 -1.84 4.66
C HIS A 172 -20.54 -0.81 3.56
N CYS A 173 -21.76 -0.78 3.02
CA CYS A 173 -22.23 0.25 2.10
C CYS A 173 -23.74 0.49 2.26
N GLU A 174 -24.16 1.75 2.17
CA GLU A 174 -25.56 2.14 2.20
C GLU A 174 -25.91 3.17 1.13
N ALA A 175 -27.13 3.13 0.60
CA ALA A 175 -27.65 4.11 -0.32
C ALA A 175 -29.07 4.52 0.06
N ARG A 176 -29.40 5.80 -0.16
CA ARG A 176 -30.76 6.36 -0.03
C ARG A 176 -31.27 6.70 -1.43
N LEU A 177 -32.51 6.32 -1.70
CA LEU A 177 -33.18 6.56 -2.98
C LEU A 177 -34.67 6.77 -2.80
N LEU A 178 -35.29 7.34 -3.80
CA LEU A 178 -36.75 7.58 -3.80
C LEU A 178 -37.44 6.48 -4.61
N ILE A 179 -38.31 5.68 -3.96
CA ILE A 179 -39.15 4.67 -4.63
C ILE A 179 -40.60 4.97 -4.33
N ASP A 180 -41.42 5.17 -5.37
CA ASP A 180 -42.83 5.50 -5.27
C ASP A 180 -43.10 6.72 -4.36
N GLY A 181 -42.25 7.75 -4.44
CA GLY A 181 -42.32 8.98 -3.65
C GLY A 181 -41.91 8.82 -2.18
N ARG A 182 -41.34 7.69 -1.77
CA ARG A 182 -40.87 7.44 -0.41
C ARG A 182 -39.36 7.18 -0.40
N GLU A 183 -38.69 7.79 0.55
CA GLU A 183 -37.30 7.46 0.80
C GLU A 183 -37.15 6.01 1.29
N LYS A 184 -36.17 5.31 0.73
CA LYS A 184 -35.72 3.99 1.17
C LYS A 184 -34.22 3.99 1.36
N CYS A 185 -33.79 3.35 2.41
CA CYS A 185 -32.37 3.05 2.66
C CYS A 185 -32.14 1.58 2.30
N ILE A 186 -31.12 1.34 1.45
CA ILE A 186 -30.68 0.00 1.06
C ILE A 186 -29.26 -0.16 1.58
N THR A 187 -29.00 -1.24 2.31
CA THR A 187 -27.70 -1.53 2.89
C THR A 187 -27.14 -2.84 2.34
N ALA A 188 -25.82 -2.92 2.29
CA ALA A 188 -25.09 -4.16 2.03
C ALA A 188 -23.93 -4.27 3.01
N SER A 189 -23.61 -5.52 3.35
CA SER A 189 -22.45 -5.87 4.17
C SER A 189 -21.52 -6.75 3.36
N GLY A 190 -20.27 -6.72 3.70
CA GLY A 190 -19.20 -7.50 3.11
C GLY A 190 -18.19 -7.96 4.16
N LYS A 191 -16.96 -8.18 3.73
CA LYS A 191 -15.82 -8.54 4.58
C LYS A 191 -14.60 -7.72 4.15
N ALA A 192 -14.03 -6.99 5.09
CA ALA A 192 -12.83 -6.19 4.83
C ALA A 192 -11.61 -7.08 4.54
N SER A 193 -10.77 -6.64 3.60
CA SER A 193 -9.44 -7.14 3.33
C SER A 193 -8.58 -6.01 2.72
N HIS A 194 -7.29 -6.24 2.56
CA HIS A 194 -6.44 -5.29 1.87
C HIS A 194 -6.68 -5.34 0.35
N ALA A 195 -6.59 -4.21 -0.36
CA ALA A 195 -6.85 -4.14 -1.81
C ALA A 195 -5.81 -4.88 -2.67
N SER A 196 -4.65 -5.26 -2.11
CA SER A 196 -3.68 -6.12 -2.79
C SER A 196 -4.12 -7.59 -2.90
N THR A 197 -4.99 -8.03 -1.98
CA THR A 197 -5.57 -9.38 -1.91
C THR A 197 -7.11 -9.26 -1.80
N PRO A 198 -7.79 -8.67 -2.78
CA PRO A 198 -9.22 -8.40 -2.69
C PRO A 198 -10.07 -9.69 -2.66
N GLU A 199 -9.52 -10.81 -3.08
CA GLU A 199 -10.13 -12.15 -3.02
C GLU A 199 -10.34 -12.67 -1.59
N ASP A 200 -9.63 -12.14 -0.61
CA ASP A 200 -9.80 -12.47 0.81
C ASP A 200 -10.99 -11.74 1.45
N GLY A 201 -11.54 -10.75 0.74
CA GLY A 201 -12.67 -9.93 1.17
C GLY A 201 -13.95 -10.18 0.39
N GLU A 202 -15.00 -9.44 0.80
CA GLU A 202 -16.29 -9.35 0.08
C GLU A 202 -16.67 -7.87 -0.01
N ASN A 203 -16.68 -7.31 -1.22
CA ASN A 203 -16.89 -5.87 -1.42
C ASN A 203 -18.36 -5.47 -1.25
N ALA A 204 -18.67 -4.72 -0.18
CA ALA A 204 -20.03 -4.27 0.12
C ALA A 204 -20.60 -3.29 -0.92
N ILE A 205 -19.75 -2.52 -1.64
CA ILE A 205 -20.19 -1.63 -2.73
C ILE A 205 -20.69 -2.47 -3.90
N ALA A 206 -20.00 -3.57 -4.24
CA ALA A 206 -20.43 -4.51 -5.26
C ALA A 206 -21.77 -5.15 -4.90
N ALA A 207 -21.91 -5.63 -3.66
CA ALA A 207 -23.15 -6.21 -3.16
C ALA A 207 -24.31 -5.21 -3.14
N LEU A 208 -24.04 -3.94 -2.85
CA LEU A 208 -25.04 -2.88 -2.92
C LEU A 208 -25.45 -2.59 -4.38
N ALA A 209 -24.49 -2.46 -5.30
CA ALA A 209 -24.76 -2.21 -6.72
C ALA A 209 -25.62 -3.31 -7.34
N GLU A 210 -25.43 -4.58 -6.96
CA GLU A 210 -26.28 -5.68 -7.37
C GLU A 210 -27.75 -5.52 -6.87
N LYS A 211 -27.94 -5.13 -5.60
CA LYS A 211 -29.28 -4.83 -5.07
C LYS A 211 -29.95 -3.66 -5.80
N LEU A 212 -29.17 -2.62 -6.12
CA LEU A 212 -29.67 -1.44 -6.83
C LEU A 212 -30.03 -1.75 -8.30
N ALA A 213 -29.47 -2.78 -8.92
CA ALA A 213 -29.70 -3.12 -10.33
C ALA A 213 -31.19 -3.37 -10.65
N SER A 214 -31.97 -3.93 -9.71
CA SER A 214 -33.41 -4.14 -9.85
C SER A 214 -34.25 -2.88 -9.57
N LEU A 215 -33.73 -1.94 -8.77
CA LEU A 215 -34.42 -0.73 -8.33
C LEU A 215 -34.17 0.45 -9.25
N LEU A 216 -32.95 0.55 -9.77
CA LEU A 216 -32.48 1.65 -10.63
C LEU A 216 -31.84 1.12 -11.92
N PRO A 217 -32.55 0.33 -12.76
CA PRO A 217 -31.97 -0.33 -13.93
C PRO A 217 -31.48 0.64 -15.00
N GLN A 218 -31.92 1.90 -14.98
CA GLN A 218 -31.51 2.94 -15.94
C GLN A 218 -30.40 3.86 -15.39
N SER A 219 -30.05 3.76 -14.10
CA SER A 219 -28.98 4.56 -13.52
C SER A 219 -27.65 4.30 -14.25
N PRO A 220 -26.98 5.35 -14.77
CA PRO A 220 -25.66 5.19 -15.38
C PRO A 220 -24.64 4.57 -14.43
N PHE A 221 -24.66 4.96 -13.15
CA PHE A 221 -23.80 4.38 -12.12
C PHE A 221 -24.02 2.88 -11.95
N VAL A 222 -25.26 2.45 -11.76
CA VAL A 222 -25.60 1.04 -11.53
C VAL A 222 -25.25 0.20 -12.76
N ARG A 223 -25.53 0.72 -13.97
CA ARG A 223 -25.16 0.08 -15.23
C ARG A 223 -23.64 -0.03 -15.40
N PHE A 224 -22.91 1.07 -15.14
CA PHE A 224 -21.45 1.07 -15.20
C PHE A 224 -20.86 0.03 -14.24
N TYR A 225 -21.31 0.03 -12.98
CA TYR A 225 -20.82 -0.93 -11.99
C TYR A 225 -21.08 -2.37 -12.46
N ARG A 226 -22.29 -2.70 -12.85
CA ARG A 226 -22.67 -4.03 -13.31
C ARG A 226 -21.91 -4.46 -14.57
N ASP A 227 -21.81 -3.57 -15.56
CA ASP A 227 -21.34 -3.90 -16.91
C ASP A 227 -19.81 -3.83 -17.03
N ARG A 228 -19.15 -3.04 -16.15
CA ARG A 228 -17.71 -2.76 -16.23
C ARG A 228 -16.90 -3.18 -15.03
N ILE A 229 -17.53 -3.35 -13.87
CA ILE A 229 -16.85 -3.81 -12.64
C ILE A 229 -17.40 -5.17 -12.22
N GLY A 230 -18.70 -5.26 -11.90
CA GLY A 230 -19.34 -6.48 -11.42
C GLY A 230 -18.67 -7.05 -10.17
N SER A 231 -18.39 -8.34 -10.22
CA SER A 231 -17.59 -9.07 -9.23
C SER A 231 -16.15 -9.33 -9.70
N SER A 232 -15.73 -8.70 -10.81
CA SER A 232 -14.37 -8.87 -11.34
C SER A 232 -13.37 -8.15 -10.45
N LEU A 233 -12.31 -8.86 -10.08
CA LEU A 233 -11.19 -8.36 -9.29
C LEU A 233 -9.94 -8.08 -10.15
N ASN A 234 -9.98 -8.40 -11.45
CA ASN A 234 -8.80 -8.36 -12.33
C ASN A 234 -9.02 -7.48 -13.56
N GLY A 235 -10.07 -6.65 -13.59
CA GLY A 235 -10.32 -5.68 -14.68
C GLY A 235 -10.80 -6.28 -15.99
N GLU A 236 -11.31 -7.53 -16.01
CA GLU A 236 -11.78 -8.19 -17.22
C GLU A 236 -12.90 -7.42 -17.92
N LEU A 237 -13.91 -6.98 -17.16
CA LEU A 237 -15.05 -6.24 -17.69
C LEU A 237 -14.69 -4.80 -18.09
N MET A 238 -13.60 -4.27 -17.51
CA MET A 238 -13.07 -2.94 -17.82
C MET A 238 -12.21 -2.95 -19.09
N GLY A 239 -11.75 -4.13 -19.52
CA GLY A 239 -10.86 -4.29 -20.68
C GLY A 239 -9.38 -4.05 -20.36
N CYS A 240 -8.98 -4.18 -19.08
CA CYS A 240 -7.60 -4.07 -18.63
C CYS A 240 -7.15 -5.30 -17.81
N ALA A 241 -7.57 -6.49 -18.22
CA ALA A 241 -7.16 -7.76 -17.60
C ALA A 241 -5.68 -8.08 -17.92
N LEU A 242 -4.78 -7.35 -17.25
CA LEU A 242 -3.34 -7.48 -17.45
C LEU A 242 -2.77 -8.59 -16.56
N ALA A 243 -1.77 -9.29 -17.07
CA ALA A 243 -1.01 -10.27 -16.31
C ALA A 243 0.40 -10.41 -16.86
N ASP A 244 1.38 -10.66 -16.00
CA ASP A 244 2.72 -11.09 -16.39
C ASP A 244 3.17 -12.32 -15.59
N ILE A 245 4.33 -12.88 -15.99
CA ILE A 245 4.89 -14.08 -15.35
C ILE A 245 5.48 -13.75 -13.98
N GLU A 246 5.99 -12.54 -13.81
CA GLU A 246 6.74 -12.13 -12.61
C GLU A 246 5.82 -11.76 -11.45
N SER A 247 4.76 -10.98 -11.73
CA SER A 247 3.88 -10.43 -10.70
C SER A 247 2.42 -10.89 -10.79
N GLY A 248 2.10 -11.77 -11.74
CA GLY A 248 0.76 -12.34 -11.91
C GLY A 248 -0.25 -11.34 -12.46
N LYS A 249 -1.51 -11.46 -12.02
CA LYS A 249 -2.63 -10.67 -12.52
C LYS A 249 -2.71 -9.29 -11.88
N LEU A 250 -3.27 -8.32 -12.63
CA LEU A 250 -3.78 -7.08 -12.07
C LEU A 250 -4.83 -7.37 -10.98
N THR A 251 -4.85 -6.56 -9.91
CA THR A 251 -5.97 -6.51 -8.97
C THR A 251 -6.64 -5.14 -9.00
N MET A 252 -7.97 -5.11 -8.82
CA MET A 252 -8.80 -3.91 -8.85
C MET A 252 -9.82 -3.96 -7.71
N ASN A 253 -9.86 -2.92 -6.89
CA ASN A 253 -10.81 -2.77 -5.80
C ASN A 253 -11.51 -1.41 -5.86
N VAL A 254 -12.82 -1.40 -5.75
CA VAL A 254 -13.57 -0.16 -5.44
C VAL A 254 -13.55 0.00 -3.93
N GLY A 255 -12.69 0.89 -3.44
CA GLY A 255 -12.44 1.04 -2.00
C GLY A 255 -13.40 2.00 -1.32
N THR A 256 -13.79 3.08 -2.00
CA THR A 256 -14.75 4.06 -1.44
C THR A 256 -15.80 4.47 -2.44
N ILE A 257 -16.98 4.84 -1.92
CA ILE A 257 -18.02 5.54 -2.65
C ILE A 257 -18.71 6.53 -1.72
N GLY A 258 -19.04 7.70 -2.25
CA GLY A 258 -19.72 8.74 -1.49
C GLY A 258 -20.28 9.85 -2.35
N VAL A 259 -20.88 10.84 -1.69
CA VAL A 259 -21.41 12.05 -2.30
C VAL A 259 -20.61 13.25 -1.81
N THR A 260 -20.14 14.07 -2.74
CA THR A 260 -19.51 15.36 -2.47
C THR A 260 -20.28 16.43 -3.24
N ASP A 261 -20.85 17.40 -2.53
CA ASP A 261 -21.70 18.46 -3.09
C ASP A 261 -22.84 17.88 -3.96
N VAL A 262 -22.67 17.94 -5.29
CA VAL A 262 -23.65 17.48 -6.27
C VAL A 262 -23.17 16.24 -7.06
N ASN A 263 -22.04 15.68 -6.68
CA ASN A 263 -21.42 14.57 -7.40
C ASN A 263 -21.41 13.28 -6.57
N LEU A 264 -21.66 12.17 -7.25
CA LEU A 264 -21.28 10.84 -6.79
C LEU A 264 -19.81 10.66 -7.14
N VAL A 265 -19.03 10.23 -6.16
CA VAL A 265 -17.58 9.98 -6.30
C VAL A 265 -17.27 8.57 -5.85
N MET A 266 -16.41 7.89 -6.61
CA MET A 266 -15.96 6.53 -6.35
C MET A 266 -14.44 6.48 -6.51
N GLU A 267 -13.74 5.81 -5.60
CA GLU A 267 -12.29 5.61 -5.68
C GLU A 267 -11.97 4.14 -5.94
N ILE A 268 -11.06 3.93 -6.88
CA ILE A 268 -10.61 2.59 -7.29
C ILE A 268 -9.11 2.50 -7.08
N ASP A 269 -8.68 1.50 -6.32
CA ASP A 269 -7.28 1.06 -6.20
C ASP A 269 -7.01 -0.05 -7.22
N VAL A 270 -5.93 0.11 -7.99
CA VAL A 270 -5.47 -0.88 -8.98
C VAL A 270 -4.00 -1.20 -8.72
N ARG A 271 -3.69 -2.49 -8.63
CA ARG A 271 -2.33 -3.00 -8.57
C ARG A 271 -1.98 -3.63 -9.92
N SER A 272 -1.26 -2.88 -10.76
CA SER A 272 -0.90 -3.31 -12.11
C SER A 272 0.39 -4.13 -12.10
N PRO A 273 0.48 -5.20 -12.92
CA PRO A 273 1.71 -6.00 -13.01
C PRO A 273 2.92 -5.16 -13.40
N VAL A 274 4.11 -5.56 -12.94
CA VAL A 274 5.35 -4.76 -13.00
C VAL A 274 5.84 -4.43 -14.40
N THR A 275 5.39 -5.14 -15.42
CA THR A 275 5.82 -4.95 -16.82
C THR A 275 4.94 -3.99 -17.62
N PHE A 276 3.88 -3.43 -17.02
CA PHE A 276 2.93 -2.57 -17.73
C PHE A 276 3.03 -1.11 -17.28
N GLU A 277 2.87 -0.21 -18.25
CA GLU A 277 2.74 1.23 -17.99
C GLU A 277 1.32 1.60 -17.58
N ALA A 278 1.15 2.75 -16.89
CA ALA A 278 -0.13 3.20 -16.37
C ALA A 278 -1.23 3.30 -17.44
N ASP A 279 -0.87 3.69 -18.66
CA ASP A 279 -1.81 3.87 -19.77
C ASP A 279 -2.51 2.56 -20.17
N ALA A 280 -1.89 1.41 -19.90
CA ALA A 280 -2.51 0.10 -20.18
C ALA A 280 -3.77 -0.15 -19.31
N VAL A 281 -3.90 0.56 -18.19
CA VAL A 281 -5.08 0.57 -17.31
C VAL A 281 -5.92 1.82 -17.54
N THR A 282 -5.27 2.99 -17.59
CA THR A 282 -5.93 4.30 -17.63
C THR A 282 -6.81 4.47 -18.87
N GLU A 283 -6.31 4.10 -20.05
CA GLU A 283 -7.05 4.31 -21.28
C GLU A 283 -8.29 3.38 -21.43
N PRO A 284 -8.23 2.07 -21.12
CA PRO A 284 -9.44 1.25 -21.04
C PRO A 284 -10.45 1.77 -20.02
N LEU A 285 -10.01 2.16 -18.82
CA LEU A 285 -10.88 2.68 -17.77
C LEU A 285 -11.60 3.98 -18.21
N ARG A 286 -10.87 4.95 -18.75
CA ARG A 286 -11.45 6.20 -19.28
C ARG A 286 -12.48 5.94 -20.37
N ARG A 287 -12.17 5.04 -21.30
CA ARG A 287 -13.07 4.70 -22.40
C ARG A 287 -14.34 4.03 -21.89
N ALA A 288 -14.22 3.07 -20.98
CA ALA A 288 -15.36 2.38 -20.38
C ALA A 288 -16.25 3.32 -19.57
N ALA A 289 -15.67 4.22 -18.78
CA ALA A 289 -16.39 5.18 -17.96
C ALA A 289 -17.13 6.25 -18.79
N ALA A 290 -16.51 6.73 -19.88
CA ALA A 290 -17.09 7.74 -20.76
C ALA A 290 -18.42 7.31 -21.40
N GLU A 291 -18.63 6.00 -21.64
CA GLU A 291 -19.90 5.47 -22.15
C GLU A 291 -21.08 5.69 -21.19
N TYR A 292 -20.79 5.96 -19.92
CA TYR A 292 -21.77 6.17 -18.85
C TYR A 292 -21.79 7.61 -18.30
N GLY A 293 -21.07 8.54 -18.96
CA GLY A 293 -20.96 9.93 -18.51
C GLY A 293 -20.12 10.10 -17.22
N ILE A 294 -19.21 9.15 -16.95
CA ILE A 294 -18.33 9.17 -15.78
C ILE A 294 -16.98 9.73 -16.16
N GLU A 295 -16.51 10.74 -15.42
CA GLU A 295 -15.18 11.30 -15.54
C GLU A 295 -14.19 10.49 -14.71
N VAL A 296 -12.95 10.33 -15.23
CA VAL A 296 -11.87 9.56 -14.60
C VAL A 296 -10.64 10.44 -14.42
N GLU A 297 -10.25 10.61 -13.17
CA GLU A 297 -9.01 11.26 -12.75
C GLU A 297 -8.05 10.21 -12.20
N LEU A 298 -6.81 10.17 -12.69
CA LEU A 298 -5.73 9.40 -12.08
C LEU A 298 -5.17 10.26 -10.92
N THR A 299 -5.40 9.83 -9.70
CA THR A 299 -5.02 10.59 -8.50
C THR A 299 -3.65 10.17 -7.93
N GLN A 300 -3.24 8.93 -8.21
CA GLN A 300 -1.92 8.42 -7.84
C GLN A 300 -1.38 7.48 -8.91
N ASP A 301 -0.11 7.64 -9.24
CA ASP A 301 0.69 6.71 -10.04
C ASP A 301 2.04 6.52 -9.35
N THR A 302 2.18 5.40 -8.64
CA THR A 302 3.46 4.98 -8.06
C THR A 302 4.05 3.90 -8.97
N PRO A 303 5.19 4.17 -9.61
CA PRO A 303 5.83 3.21 -10.49
C PRO A 303 6.14 1.89 -9.79
N PRO A 304 6.23 0.76 -10.53
CA PRO A 304 6.57 -0.51 -9.94
C PRO A 304 8.04 -0.52 -9.50
N VAL A 305 8.32 -1.25 -8.43
CA VAL A 305 9.68 -1.68 -8.12
C VAL A 305 9.90 -3.04 -8.81
N TYR A 306 11.00 -3.18 -9.53
CA TYR A 306 11.33 -4.45 -10.17
C TYR A 306 12.82 -4.63 -10.34
N MET A 307 13.36 -5.67 -9.72
CA MET A 307 14.76 -6.05 -9.78
C MET A 307 14.91 -7.42 -10.46
N ASP A 308 16.07 -7.66 -11.06
CA ASP A 308 16.39 -9.02 -11.55
C ASP A 308 16.51 -9.98 -10.36
N LYS A 309 15.61 -10.96 -10.28
CA LYS A 309 15.62 -11.98 -9.21
C LYS A 309 16.89 -12.82 -9.17
N ASN A 310 17.64 -12.85 -10.27
CA ASN A 310 18.94 -13.52 -10.35
C ASN A 310 20.11 -12.54 -10.15
N GLY A 311 19.83 -11.27 -9.88
CA GLY A 311 20.83 -10.24 -9.61
C GLY A 311 21.63 -10.49 -8.33
N ASP A 312 22.79 -9.86 -8.21
CA ASP A 312 23.71 -10.10 -7.08
C ASP A 312 23.08 -9.81 -5.71
N VAL A 313 22.24 -8.77 -5.60
CA VAL A 313 21.62 -8.38 -4.33
C VAL A 313 20.66 -9.48 -3.87
N ILE A 314 19.71 -9.86 -4.73
CA ILE A 314 18.70 -10.89 -4.40
C ILE A 314 19.37 -12.23 -4.11
N ARG A 315 20.34 -12.65 -4.91
CA ARG A 315 21.09 -13.91 -4.66
C ARG A 315 21.80 -13.91 -3.31
N ARG A 316 22.37 -12.78 -2.88
CA ARG A 316 23.04 -12.67 -1.57
C ARG A 316 22.05 -12.71 -0.41
N LEU A 317 20.94 -11.99 -0.52
CA LEU A 317 19.87 -12.02 0.49
C LEU A 317 19.32 -13.44 0.66
N LEU A 318 19.00 -14.12 -0.45
CA LEU A 318 18.55 -15.51 -0.43
C LEU A 318 19.58 -16.48 0.15
N ALA A 319 20.87 -16.30 -0.16
CA ALA A 319 21.93 -17.18 0.37
C ALA A 319 21.98 -17.08 1.89
N VAL A 320 21.97 -15.86 2.45
CA VAL A 320 21.94 -15.64 3.90
C VAL A 320 20.66 -16.20 4.52
N TYR A 321 19.50 -15.90 3.94
CA TYR A 321 18.23 -16.40 4.45
C TYR A 321 18.19 -17.93 4.52
N ARG A 322 18.62 -18.61 3.45
CA ARG A 322 18.68 -20.08 3.37
C ARG A 322 19.65 -20.69 4.36
N GLU A 323 20.79 -20.03 4.58
CA GLU A 323 21.81 -20.47 5.56
C GLU A 323 21.25 -20.38 6.99
N GLU A 324 20.58 -19.29 7.33
CA GLU A 324 20.09 -19.05 8.70
C GLU A 324 18.78 -19.83 9.01
N THR A 325 17.92 -20.03 8.04
CA THR A 325 16.58 -20.61 8.27
C THR A 325 16.41 -22.04 7.80
N GLY A 326 17.23 -22.48 6.82
CA GLY A 326 17.01 -23.74 6.11
C GLY A 326 15.82 -23.74 5.16
N ASP A 327 15.16 -22.59 4.96
CA ASP A 327 14.07 -22.43 4.01
C ASP A 327 14.62 -22.06 2.62
N PHE A 328 14.19 -22.80 1.60
CA PHE A 328 14.61 -22.65 0.21
C PHE A 328 13.51 -22.07 -0.69
N SER A 329 12.55 -21.37 -0.11
CA SER A 329 11.52 -20.67 -0.85
C SER A 329 12.11 -19.68 -1.86
N GLU A 330 11.41 -19.50 -2.97
CA GLU A 330 11.83 -18.57 -4.02
C GLU A 330 11.41 -17.12 -3.68
N PRO A 331 12.13 -16.10 -4.17
CA PRO A 331 11.77 -14.71 -4.00
C PRO A 331 10.46 -14.42 -4.74
N THR A 332 9.72 -13.42 -4.26
CA THR A 332 8.37 -13.10 -4.75
C THR A 332 8.24 -11.64 -5.17
N VAL A 333 7.14 -11.34 -5.85
CA VAL A 333 6.66 -9.98 -6.12
C VAL A 333 5.36 -9.81 -5.35
N ILE A 334 5.17 -8.66 -4.72
CA ILE A 334 3.99 -8.34 -3.93
C ILE A 334 3.10 -7.28 -4.59
N GLY A 335 1.84 -7.22 -4.16
CA GLY A 335 0.89 -6.20 -4.57
C GLY A 335 0.92 -4.94 -3.70
N GLY A 336 1.70 -4.94 -2.63
CA GLY A 336 1.90 -3.80 -1.75
C GLY A 336 2.85 -2.77 -2.31
N GLY A 337 3.08 -1.71 -1.57
CA GLY A 337 4.10 -0.70 -1.83
C GLY A 337 4.79 -0.38 -0.52
N THR A 338 6.09 -0.18 -0.59
CA THR A 338 6.95 0.22 0.53
C THR A 338 7.84 1.39 0.08
N TYR A 339 8.76 1.82 0.92
CA TYR A 339 9.79 2.80 0.51
C TYR A 339 10.86 2.26 -0.47
N ALA A 340 10.77 1.01 -0.94
CA ALA A 340 11.76 0.39 -1.82
C ALA A 340 11.94 1.08 -3.18
#